data_9e77783129cea334934b8d19e0af653a
#
_entry.id   9e77783129cea334934b8d19e0af653a
#
_cell.length_a   1.000
_cell.length_b   1.000
_cell.length_c   1.000
_cell.angle_alpha   90.00
_cell.angle_beta   90.00
_cell.angle_gamma   90.00
#
_symmetry.space_group_name_H-M   'P 1'
#
loop_
_entity.id
_entity.type
_entity.pdbx_description
1 polymer ?
#
loop_
_entity_poly.entity_id
_entity_poly.type
_entity_poly.pdbx_seq_one_letter_code
_entity_poly.pdbx_strand_id
1 'polypeptide(L)'
;MHQILRTSFVLAAFAAPLAAQTPNANCSGRSTATQDACEKATDLFSFIMPQLGTSLAGGSHTLGLGSTLGGLGHFAIAARINAIRGDVPALGSLNVGAQGRSSSNIETNSQFLGLPAVDFALGIFKGLPLGITRIGGVDLIGSASYMPEVATDDVTLTPADGGLKIGLGARVGLLEQSLLVPGVSFSYLVRDLPVTSLAASAGNADFAISDFSLKTTSWRLAAQKNLLLFQFAAGYGQDTYTSEAEIDIDITSPVPVSFATSVGQEMKRTTMYGSFGLNLLIAKIVAEVGQVSGGEVATYNAFAEAANKSRLYGSVGVRVSF
;
A
#
# COMPACT_ATOMS: atom_id res chain seq x y z
N MET A 1 4.25 33.67 -60.26
CA MET A 1 5.27 32.86 -59.50
C MET A 1 4.68 32.58 -58.12
N HIS A 2 4.06 31.38 -57.99
CA HIS A 2 3.52 30.93 -56.70
C HIS A 2 4.44 29.82 -56.18
N GLN A 3 5.14 30.09 -55.07
CA GLN A 3 5.88 29.06 -54.35
C GLN A 3 4.94 28.36 -53.37
N ILE A 4 4.71 27.09 -53.59
CA ILE A 4 3.98 26.18 -52.72
C ILE A 4 4.98 25.65 -51.68
N LEU A 5 4.82 26.11 -50.40
CA LEU A 5 5.54 25.62 -49.25
C LEU A 5 4.99 24.22 -48.89
N ARG A 6 5.77 23.17 -49.15
CA ARG A 6 5.45 21.81 -48.67
C ARG A 6 5.95 21.64 -47.26
N THR A 7 5.04 21.69 -46.28
CA THR A 7 5.29 21.35 -44.88
C THR A 7 5.28 19.82 -44.77
N SER A 8 6.47 19.21 -44.59
CA SER A 8 6.61 17.81 -44.26
C SER A 8 6.32 17.59 -42.78
N PHE A 9 5.19 16.96 -42.48
CA PHE A 9 4.86 16.49 -41.14
C PHE A 9 5.70 15.23 -40.86
N VAL A 10 6.71 15.33 -39.97
CA VAL A 10 7.44 14.18 -39.44
C VAL A 10 6.57 13.56 -38.37
N LEU A 11 5.95 12.44 -38.64
CA LEU A 11 5.31 11.59 -37.62
C LEU A 11 6.43 10.94 -36.80
N ALA A 12 6.71 11.49 -35.61
CA ALA A 12 7.51 10.79 -34.60
C ALA A 12 6.66 9.64 -34.04
N ALA A 13 6.91 8.44 -34.52
CA ALA A 13 6.38 7.23 -33.89
C ALA A 13 7.04 7.10 -32.51
N PHE A 14 6.29 7.38 -31.45
CA PHE A 14 6.67 7.01 -30.09
C PHE A 14 6.64 5.48 -30.01
N ALA A 15 7.82 4.85 -30.17
CA ALA A 15 8.02 3.48 -29.75
C ALA A 15 7.86 3.46 -28.22
N ALA A 16 6.71 2.99 -27.71
CA ALA A 16 6.59 2.65 -26.31
C ALA A 16 7.71 1.64 -25.99
N PRO A 17 8.51 1.83 -24.92
CA PRO A 17 9.46 0.83 -24.51
C PRO A 17 8.68 -0.45 -24.23
N LEU A 18 8.96 -1.51 -25.00
CA LEU A 18 8.59 -2.86 -24.61
C LEU A 18 9.29 -3.08 -23.26
N ALA A 19 8.52 -3.14 -22.18
CA ALA A 19 9.03 -3.54 -20.89
C ALA A 19 9.73 -4.89 -21.09
N ALA A 20 11.04 -4.91 -20.93
CA ALA A 20 11.81 -6.13 -21.09
C ALA A 20 11.31 -7.11 -20.04
N GLN A 21 10.82 -8.26 -20.49
CA GLN A 21 10.43 -9.35 -19.62
C GLN A 21 11.67 -9.81 -18.85
N THR A 22 11.70 -9.55 -17.55
CA THR A 22 12.86 -9.88 -16.71
C THR A 22 12.54 -11.18 -15.96
N PRO A 23 13.17 -12.30 -16.32
CA PRO A 23 12.99 -13.55 -15.62
C PRO A 23 13.42 -13.43 -14.16
N ASN A 24 12.66 -14.03 -13.25
CA ASN A 24 13.02 -14.07 -11.85
C ASN A 24 14.24 -14.96 -11.62
N ALA A 25 15.22 -14.46 -10.88
CA ALA A 25 16.47 -15.19 -10.60
C ALA A 25 16.20 -16.51 -9.86
N ASN A 26 15.22 -16.54 -8.94
CA ASN A 26 14.87 -17.73 -8.17
C ASN A 26 14.23 -18.85 -9.04
N CYS A 27 13.72 -18.50 -10.23
CA CYS A 27 13.14 -19.43 -11.19
C CYS A 27 14.16 -19.97 -12.21
N SER A 28 15.33 -19.34 -12.34
CA SER A 28 16.31 -19.64 -13.41
C SER A 28 16.97 -21.00 -13.31
N GLY A 29 17.17 -21.54 -12.11
CA GLY A 29 17.79 -22.84 -11.87
C GLY A 29 16.83 -24.04 -11.86
N ARG A 30 15.55 -23.82 -12.15
CA ARG A 30 14.52 -24.86 -12.07
C ARG A 30 14.40 -25.66 -13.36
N SER A 31 13.79 -26.85 -13.26
CA SER A 31 13.47 -27.66 -14.43
C SER A 31 12.50 -26.95 -15.36
N THR A 32 12.52 -27.28 -16.66
CA THR A 32 11.61 -26.70 -17.65
C THR A 32 10.15 -26.91 -17.27
N ALA A 33 9.81 -28.02 -16.59
CA ALA A 33 8.45 -28.32 -16.16
C ALA A 33 7.94 -27.37 -15.05
N THR A 34 8.84 -26.68 -14.32
CA THR A 34 8.46 -25.86 -13.16
C THR A 34 8.77 -24.36 -13.35
N GLN A 35 9.50 -23.99 -14.40
CA GLN A 35 9.90 -22.61 -14.63
C GLN A 35 8.71 -21.67 -14.84
N ASP A 36 7.75 -22.07 -15.64
CA ASP A 36 6.57 -21.24 -15.96
C ASP A 36 5.70 -20.97 -14.72
N ALA A 37 5.48 -22.03 -13.91
CA ALA A 37 4.73 -21.89 -12.66
C ALA A 37 5.45 -20.96 -11.67
N CYS A 38 6.76 -21.10 -11.54
CA CYS A 38 7.57 -20.25 -10.68
C CYS A 38 7.49 -18.78 -11.08
N GLU A 39 7.65 -18.45 -12.37
CA GLU A 39 7.54 -17.07 -12.86
C GLU A 39 6.15 -16.49 -12.60
N LYS A 40 5.08 -17.25 -12.88
CA LYS A 40 3.70 -16.81 -12.63
C LYS A 40 3.42 -16.57 -11.16
N ALA A 41 3.84 -17.47 -10.28
CA ALA A 41 3.66 -17.32 -8.83
C ALA A 41 4.39 -16.09 -8.28
N THR A 42 5.64 -15.90 -8.68
CA THR A 42 6.45 -14.74 -8.28
C THR A 42 5.86 -13.42 -8.78
N ASP A 43 5.38 -13.40 -10.02
CA ASP A 43 4.77 -12.22 -10.62
C ASP A 43 3.43 -11.87 -9.98
N LEU A 44 2.58 -12.86 -9.67
CA LEU A 44 1.32 -12.66 -8.94
C LEU A 44 1.58 -12.03 -7.57
N PHE A 45 2.56 -12.55 -6.84
CA PHE A 45 3.00 -11.96 -5.57
C PHE A 45 3.45 -10.51 -5.77
N SER A 46 4.37 -10.26 -6.69
CA SER A 46 4.93 -8.94 -6.97
C SER A 46 3.88 -7.93 -7.41
N PHE A 47 2.82 -8.39 -8.08
CA PHE A 47 1.71 -7.55 -8.53
C PHE A 47 0.79 -7.12 -7.38
N ILE A 48 0.51 -8.02 -6.42
CA ILE A 48 -0.45 -7.77 -5.33
C ILE A 48 0.18 -6.94 -4.19
N MET A 49 1.46 -7.13 -3.89
CA MET A 49 2.12 -6.54 -2.72
C MET A 49 2.04 -5.01 -2.64
N PRO A 50 2.27 -4.24 -3.73
CA PRO A 50 2.15 -2.78 -3.68
C PRO A 50 0.75 -2.29 -3.32
N GLN A 51 -0.26 -3.07 -3.64
CA GLN A 51 -1.66 -2.74 -3.38
C GLN A 51 -2.02 -2.97 -1.92
N LEU A 52 -1.61 -4.11 -1.35
CA LEU A 52 -1.76 -4.40 0.08
C LEU A 52 -0.97 -3.39 0.92
N GLY A 53 0.27 -3.07 0.52
CA GLY A 53 1.07 -2.03 1.16
C GLY A 53 0.37 -0.66 1.17
N THR A 54 -0.28 -0.28 0.08
CA THR A 54 -1.05 0.97 0.00
C THR A 54 -2.29 0.94 0.91
N SER A 55 -3.01 -0.18 0.99
CA SER A 55 -4.14 -0.34 1.91
C SER A 55 -3.71 -0.24 3.38
N LEU A 56 -2.52 -0.77 3.71
CA LEU A 56 -1.98 -0.74 5.07
C LEU A 56 -1.44 0.65 5.46
N ALA A 57 -0.67 1.29 4.58
CA ALA A 57 0.11 2.48 4.90
C ALA A 57 -0.48 3.79 4.37
N GLY A 58 -1.47 3.75 3.49
CA GLY A 58 -2.04 4.94 2.85
C GLY A 58 -2.53 5.97 3.87
N GLY A 59 -2.23 7.24 3.58
CA GLY A 59 -2.74 8.36 4.33
C GLY A 59 -1.93 8.85 5.53
N SER A 60 -2.62 9.59 6.38
CA SER A 60 -2.07 10.12 7.62
C SER A 60 -1.80 9.01 8.64
N HIS A 61 -0.76 9.16 9.46
CA HIS A 61 -0.41 8.18 10.50
C HIS A 61 -1.41 8.14 11.66
N THR A 62 -2.17 9.19 11.87
CA THR A 62 -3.34 9.24 12.74
C THR A 62 -4.40 10.02 11.98
N LEU A 63 -5.55 9.43 11.77
CA LEU A 63 -6.57 9.94 10.84
C LEU A 63 -6.82 11.45 10.99
N GLY A 64 -6.49 12.23 9.93
CA GLY A 64 -6.67 13.67 9.84
C GLY A 64 -5.80 14.49 10.80
N LEU A 65 -4.78 13.94 11.47
CA LEU A 65 -3.86 14.69 12.33
C LEU A 65 -2.58 15.07 11.56
N GLY A 66 -2.35 16.38 11.42
CA GLY A 66 -1.14 16.97 10.84
C GLY A 66 -0.36 17.85 11.81
N SER A 67 -0.70 17.83 13.11
CA SER A 67 0.00 18.54 14.19
C SER A 67 0.14 17.64 15.41
N THR A 68 0.99 18.03 16.39
CA THR A 68 1.09 17.36 17.69
C THR A 68 -0.11 17.68 18.57
N LEU A 69 -0.31 16.83 19.60
CA LEU A 69 -1.43 16.91 20.54
C LEU A 69 -1.25 17.96 21.64
N GLY A 70 0.00 18.39 21.90
CA GLY A 70 0.28 19.43 22.90
C GLY A 70 0.82 18.91 24.23
N GLY A 71 1.37 17.70 24.31
CA GLY A 71 2.09 17.15 25.45
C GLY A 71 1.28 16.23 26.35
N LEU A 72 1.82 15.92 27.53
CA LEU A 72 1.24 14.96 28.48
C LEU A 72 -0.21 15.29 28.84
N GLY A 73 -1.03 14.26 28.95
CA GLY A 73 -2.45 14.36 29.22
C GLY A 73 -3.34 14.44 27.97
N HIS A 74 -2.74 14.66 26.80
CA HIS A 74 -3.49 14.68 25.54
C HIS A 74 -3.31 13.36 24.79
N PHE A 75 -4.41 12.83 24.27
CA PHE A 75 -4.40 11.63 23.44
C PHE A 75 -5.44 11.70 22.33
N ALA A 76 -5.27 10.88 21.32
CA ALA A 76 -6.25 10.70 20.24
C ALA A 76 -6.37 9.21 19.91
N ILE A 77 -7.60 8.78 19.65
CA ILE A 77 -7.92 7.45 19.13
C ILE A 77 -8.81 7.65 17.91
N ALA A 78 -8.51 6.94 16.83
CA ALA A 78 -9.32 6.98 15.62
C ALA A 78 -9.59 5.56 15.12
N ALA A 79 -10.86 5.24 14.85
CA ALA A 79 -11.24 4.06 14.10
C ALA A 79 -11.47 4.47 12.64
N ARG A 80 -10.86 3.77 11.69
CA ARG A 80 -10.98 4.07 10.26
C ARG A 80 -11.01 2.81 9.40
N ILE A 81 -11.45 2.99 8.17
CA ILE A 81 -11.27 2.04 7.08
C ILE A 81 -10.44 2.77 6.00
N ASN A 82 -9.31 2.19 5.65
CA ASN A 82 -8.56 2.54 4.45
C ASN A 82 -9.04 1.66 3.31
N ALA A 83 -9.28 2.24 2.13
CA ALA A 83 -9.65 1.49 0.94
C ALA A 83 -8.93 2.02 -0.29
N ILE A 84 -8.51 1.10 -1.14
CA ILE A 84 -8.01 1.40 -2.48
C ILE A 84 -8.91 0.72 -3.52
N ARG A 85 -8.95 1.29 -4.72
CA ARG A 85 -9.39 0.55 -5.89
C ARG A 85 -8.18 -0.23 -6.43
N GLY A 86 -8.12 -1.50 -6.08
CA GLY A 86 -7.07 -2.43 -6.50
C GLY A 86 -7.47 -3.20 -7.76
N ASP A 87 -6.49 -3.80 -8.41
CA ASP A 87 -6.67 -4.73 -9.53
C ASP A 87 -6.18 -6.11 -9.06
N VAL A 88 -7.04 -7.11 -9.09
CA VAL A 88 -6.74 -8.48 -8.66
C VAL A 88 -6.61 -9.35 -9.89
N PRO A 89 -5.54 -10.17 -10.01
CA PRO A 89 -5.37 -11.08 -11.12
C PRO A 89 -6.54 -12.08 -11.24
N ALA A 90 -6.99 -12.33 -12.47
CA ALA A 90 -8.02 -13.31 -12.78
C ALA A 90 -7.36 -14.71 -12.87
N LEU A 91 -7.36 -15.45 -11.77
CA LEU A 91 -6.65 -16.73 -11.64
C LEU A 91 -7.29 -17.86 -12.48
N GLY A 92 -8.59 -17.84 -12.68
CA GLY A 92 -9.30 -18.91 -13.41
C GLY A 92 -8.88 -19.09 -14.87
N SER A 93 -8.26 -18.08 -15.48
CA SER A 93 -7.72 -18.16 -16.85
C SER A 93 -6.20 -18.47 -16.89
N LEU A 94 -5.55 -18.59 -15.75
CA LEU A 94 -4.11 -18.84 -15.67
C LEU A 94 -3.81 -20.33 -15.91
N ASN A 95 -2.99 -20.60 -16.94
CA ASN A 95 -2.51 -21.95 -17.20
C ASN A 95 -0.99 -22.00 -17.12
N VAL A 96 -0.48 -23.06 -16.53
CA VAL A 96 0.96 -23.31 -16.38
C VAL A 96 1.43 -24.30 -17.45
N GLY A 97 2.48 -23.93 -18.18
CA GLY A 97 3.11 -24.76 -19.20
C GLY A 97 4.27 -25.58 -18.63
N ALA A 98 4.54 -26.75 -19.24
CA ALA A 98 5.67 -27.63 -18.87
C ALA A 98 6.89 -27.51 -19.80
N GLN A 99 6.84 -26.62 -20.79
CA GLN A 99 7.87 -26.45 -21.84
C GLN A 99 8.90 -25.34 -21.55
N GLY A 100 9.06 -24.96 -20.30
CA GLY A 100 9.86 -23.81 -19.87
C GLY A 100 9.01 -22.55 -19.74
N ARG A 101 9.67 -21.41 -19.53
CA ARG A 101 9.01 -20.12 -19.35
C ARG A 101 8.13 -19.76 -20.54
N SER A 102 6.91 -19.34 -20.26
CA SER A 102 5.97 -18.82 -21.25
C SER A 102 5.38 -17.50 -20.72
N SER A 103 5.66 -16.41 -21.39
CA SER A 103 5.04 -15.13 -21.05
C SER A 103 3.55 -15.16 -21.36
N SER A 104 2.76 -14.74 -20.40
CA SER A 104 1.30 -14.63 -20.50
C SER A 104 0.88 -13.19 -20.26
N ASN A 105 -0.27 -12.81 -20.84
CA ASN A 105 -0.98 -11.59 -20.46
C ASN A 105 -2.05 -11.98 -19.43
N ILE A 106 -1.86 -11.56 -18.18
CA ILE A 106 -2.74 -11.90 -17.06
C ILE A 106 -3.81 -10.82 -16.93
N GLU A 107 -5.06 -11.19 -17.11
CA GLU A 107 -6.18 -10.29 -16.91
C GLU A 107 -6.33 -9.90 -15.44
N THR A 108 -6.91 -8.71 -15.21
CA THR A 108 -7.12 -8.19 -13.85
C THR A 108 -8.53 -7.67 -13.69
N ASN A 109 -9.11 -7.89 -12.52
CA ASN A 109 -10.42 -7.39 -12.12
C ASN A 109 -10.26 -6.29 -11.08
N SER A 110 -10.84 -5.12 -11.34
CA SER A 110 -10.83 -4.01 -10.38
C SER A 110 -11.80 -4.28 -9.23
N GLN A 111 -11.31 -4.20 -7.99
CA GLN A 111 -12.12 -4.33 -6.78
C GLN A 111 -11.62 -3.42 -5.65
N PHE A 112 -12.48 -3.19 -4.65
CA PHE A 112 -12.08 -2.44 -3.47
C PHE A 112 -11.35 -3.36 -2.48
N LEU A 113 -10.14 -2.94 -2.10
CA LEU A 113 -9.35 -3.58 -1.06
C LEU A 113 -9.39 -2.66 0.16
N GLY A 114 -10.11 -3.06 1.18
CA GLY A 114 -10.31 -2.28 2.41
C GLY A 114 -9.62 -2.92 3.61
N LEU A 115 -8.97 -2.12 4.45
CA LEU A 115 -8.34 -2.57 5.69
C LEU A 115 -8.82 -1.71 6.85
N PRO A 116 -9.58 -2.27 7.82
CA PRO A 116 -9.92 -1.58 9.05
C PRO A 116 -8.70 -1.40 9.94
N ALA A 117 -8.61 -0.24 10.58
CA ALA A 117 -7.54 0.08 11.49
C ALA A 117 -8.00 0.99 12.64
N VAL A 118 -7.31 0.91 13.75
CA VAL A 118 -7.43 1.83 14.86
C VAL A 118 -6.09 2.53 15.06
N ASP A 119 -6.07 3.85 14.92
CA ASP A 119 -4.88 4.65 15.21
C ASP A 119 -4.96 5.22 16.61
N PHE A 120 -3.81 5.39 17.24
CA PHE A 120 -3.69 6.11 18.50
C PHE A 120 -2.51 7.09 18.48
N ALA A 121 -2.61 8.14 19.27
CA ALA A 121 -1.55 9.09 19.52
C ALA A 121 -1.58 9.53 20.98
N LEU A 122 -0.42 9.66 21.58
CA LEU A 122 -0.24 10.12 22.96
C LEU A 122 0.77 11.27 22.97
N GLY A 123 0.37 12.43 23.48
CA GLY A 123 1.25 13.57 23.67
C GLY A 123 2.28 13.31 24.76
N ILE A 124 3.56 13.43 24.42
CA ILE A 124 4.68 13.22 25.36
C ILE A 124 5.27 14.56 25.78
N PHE A 125 5.53 15.43 24.83
CA PHE A 125 6.14 16.73 25.08
C PHE A 125 5.42 17.83 24.33
N LYS A 126 5.11 18.91 25.03
CA LYS A 126 4.33 20.03 24.47
C LYS A 126 5.11 20.90 23.49
N GLY A 127 6.43 20.82 23.52
CA GLY A 127 7.30 21.73 22.75
C GLY A 127 7.66 23.00 23.47
N LEU A 128 8.62 23.73 22.90
CA LEU A 128 9.14 24.99 23.40
C LEU A 128 8.34 26.17 22.80
N PRO A 129 8.01 27.21 23.59
CA PRO A 129 7.29 28.36 23.09
C PRO A 129 8.16 29.15 22.10
N LEU A 130 7.54 29.55 20.96
CA LEU A 130 8.15 30.39 19.93
C LEU A 130 7.11 31.43 19.49
N GLY A 131 7.06 32.56 20.17
CA GLY A 131 6.07 33.61 19.94
C GLY A 131 4.64 33.11 20.07
N ILE A 132 3.89 33.12 18.96
CA ILE A 132 2.48 32.71 18.91
C ILE A 132 2.27 31.22 18.64
N THR A 133 3.35 30.43 18.52
CA THR A 133 3.35 28.98 18.29
C THR A 133 4.33 28.27 19.21
N ARG A 134 4.47 26.96 19.05
CA ARG A 134 5.48 26.11 19.69
C ARG A 134 6.16 25.24 18.67
N ILE A 135 7.36 24.78 19.02
CA ILE A 135 8.18 23.90 18.19
C ILE A 135 8.68 22.71 19.01
N GLY A 136 9.00 21.61 18.35
CA GLY A 136 9.60 20.43 19.00
C GLY A 136 8.64 19.65 19.90
N GLY A 137 7.32 19.83 19.78
CA GLY A 137 6.35 18.95 20.43
C GLY A 137 6.55 17.50 19.99
N VAL A 138 6.29 16.52 20.86
CA VAL A 138 6.49 15.09 20.56
C VAL A 138 5.25 14.30 20.96
N ASP A 139 4.78 13.45 20.04
CA ASP A 139 3.76 12.43 20.31
C ASP A 139 4.36 11.04 20.02
N LEU A 140 3.98 10.06 20.83
CA LEU A 140 4.03 8.64 20.47
C LEU A 140 2.80 8.33 19.65
N ILE A 141 2.97 7.63 18.52
CA ILE A 141 1.87 7.25 17.64
C ILE A 141 1.87 5.74 17.39
N GLY A 142 0.70 5.19 17.13
CA GLY A 142 0.60 3.80 16.77
C GLY A 142 -0.66 3.51 15.97
N SER A 143 -0.73 2.28 15.49
CA SER A 143 -1.83 1.79 14.67
C SER A 143 -2.02 0.31 14.92
N ALA A 144 -3.26 -0.14 15.05
CA ALA A 144 -3.62 -1.54 15.06
C ALA A 144 -4.43 -1.82 13.78
N SER A 145 -3.90 -2.69 12.92
CA SER A 145 -4.56 -3.10 11.68
C SER A 145 -5.17 -4.49 11.87
N TYR A 146 -6.37 -4.69 11.36
CA TYR A 146 -7.08 -5.97 11.45
C TYR A 146 -7.34 -6.51 10.05
N MET A 147 -6.96 -7.76 9.81
CA MET A 147 -7.26 -8.50 8.60
C MET A 147 -8.23 -9.62 8.92
N PRO A 148 -9.47 -9.56 8.41
CA PRO A 148 -10.42 -10.65 8.60
C PRO A 148 -10.03 -11.87 7.76
N GLU A 149 -10.46 -13.05 8.20
CA GLU A 149 -10.47 -14.22 7.34
C GLU A 149 -11.43 -14.00 6.16
N VAL A 150 -10.97 -14.33 4.96
CA VAL A 150 -11.76 -14.24 3.73
C VAL A 150 -11.69 -15.59 3.02
N ALA A 151 -12.83 -16.17 2.77
CA ALA A 151 -12.94 -17.39 1.97
C ALA A 151 -13.92 -17.13 0.80
N THR A 152 -13.46 -17.41 -0.40
CA THR A 152 -14.23 -17.43 -1.64
C THR A 152 -14.02 -18.80 -2.31
N ASP A 153 -14.72 -19.06 -3.40
CA ASP A 153 -14.61 -20.35 -4.11
C ASP A 153 -13.19 -20.63 -4.61
N ASP A 154 -12.44 -19.59 -5.00
CA ASP A 154 -11.11 -19.72 -5.61
C ASP A 154 -9.95 -19.26 -4.70
N VAL A 155 -10.24 -18.53 -3.61
CA VAL A 155 -9.22 -17.92 -2.76
C VAL A 155 -9.61 -18.00 -1.30
N THR A 156 -8.72 -18.53 -0.48
CA THR A 156 -8.83 -18.54 0.98
C THR A 156 -7.66 -17.77 1.58
N LEU A 157 -7.97 -16.74 2.38
CA LEU A 157 -7.01 -15.95 3.11
C LEU A 157 -7.23 -16.16 4.60
N THR A 158 -6.23 -16.74 5.27
CA THR A 158 -6.29 -17.03 6.71
C THR A 158 -5.19 -16.23 7.42
N PRO A 159 -5.55 -15.22 8.23
CA PRO A 159 -4.57 -14.48 9.01
C PRO A 159 -4.03 -15.35 10.16
N ALA A 160 -2.73 -15.27 10.40
CA ALA A 160 -2.11 -15.82 11.59
C ALA A 160 -2.43 -14.95 12.83
N ASP A 161 -2.37 -15.55 14.02
CA ASP A 161 -2.45 -14.84 15.31
C ASP A 161 -3.71 -13.95 15.48
N GLY A 162 -4.85 -14.39 14.94
CA GLY A 162 -6.12 -13.67 15.07
C GLY A 162 -6.23 -12.37 14.24
N GLY A 163 -5.34 -12.15 13.29
CA GLY A 163 -5.45 -11.09 12.29
C GLY A 163 -5.13 -9.68 12.79
N LEU A 164 -4.63 -9.49 14.01
CA LEU A 164 -4.31 -8.17 14.56
C LEU A 164 -2.80 -7.93 14.61
N LYS A 165 -2.34 -6.81 14.05
CA LYS A 165 -0.94 -6.34 14.18
C LYS A 165 -0.89 -4.88 14.60
N ILE A 166 0.13 -4.56 15.40
CA ILE A 166 0.34 -3.23 15.96
C ILE A 166 1.57 -2.61 15.30
N GLY A 167 1.41 -1.38 14.80
CA GLY A 167 2.49 -0.52 14.36
C GLY A 167 2.79 0.56 15.39
N LEU A 168 4.05 1.00 15.48
CA LEU A 168 4.50 2.02 16.41
C LEU A 168 5.38 3.06 15.70
N GLY A 169 5.35 4.29 16.21
CA GLY A 169 6.10 5.39 15.67
C GLY A 169 6.08 6.64 16.55
N ALA A 170 6.59 7.72 15.99
CA ALA A 170 6.64 9.02 16.65
C ALA A 170 6.26 10.15 15.69
N ARG A 171 5.78 11.25 16.26
CA ARG A 171 5.52 12.50 15.58
C ARG A 171 6.22 13.63 16.28
N VAL A 172 6.88 14.51 15.51
CA VAL A 172 7.53 15.73 16.00
C VAL A 172 6.84 16.94 15.39
N GLY A 173 6.40 17.87 16.21
CA GLY A 173 5.81 19.15 15.81
C GLY A 173 6.89 20.11 15.37
N LEU A 174 6.88 20.47 14.11
CA LEU A 174 7.73 21.54 13.58
C LEU A 174 7.14 22.91 13.93
N LEU A 175 5.80 23.00 13.83
CA LEU A 175 5.02 24.15 14.28
C LEU A 175 3.73 23.64 14.94
N GLU A 176 3.41 24.14 16.12
CA GLU A 176 2.11 23.88 16.76
C GLU A 176 1.05 24.82 16.18
N GLN A 177 -0.16 24.30 15.98
CA GLN A 177 -1.25 25.12 15.48
C GLN A 177 -1.63 26.22 16.48
N SER A 178 -1.77 27.44 15.99
CA SER A 178 -2.34 28.56 16.72
C SER A 178 -3.49 29.20 15.93
N LEU A 179 -4.04 30.32 16.39
CA LEU A 179 -5.11 31.00 15.66
C LEU A 179 -4.72 31.37 14.23
N LEU A 180 -3.49 31.83 14.02
CA LEU A 180 -2.99 32.31 12.71
C LEU A 180 -2.12 31.28 11.99
N VAL A 181 -1.35 30.47 12.73
CA VAL A 181 -0.36 29.54 12.19
C VAL A 181 -0.96 28.14 12.05
N PRO A 182 -0.82 27.47 10.89
CA PRO A 182 -1.16 26.06 10.78
C PRO A 182 -0.17 25.21 11.61
N GLY A 183 -0.66 24.10 12.15
CA GLY A 183 0.22 23.09 12.72
C GLY A 183 0.96 22.35 11.61
N VAL A 184 2.26 22.09 11.80
CA VAL A 184 3.08 21.30 10.88
C VAL A 184 3.85 20.27 11.68
N SER A 185 3.85 19.02 11.21
CA SER A 185 4.55 17.93 11.87
C SER A 185 5.26 17.00 10.90
N PHE A 186 6.33 16.40 11.38
CA PHE A 186 6.96 15.25 10.76
C PHE A 186 6.64 14.01 11.59
N SER A 187 6.29 12.90 10.94
CA SER A 187 6.01 11.64 11.64
C SER A 187 6.65 10.45 10.92
N TYR A 188 6.99 9.45 11.69
CA TYR A 188 7.56 8.18 11.24
C TYR A 188 6.83 7.03 11.92
N LEU A 189 6.41 6.02 11.16
CA LEU A 189 5.62 4.90 11.66
C LEU A 189 6.01 3.62 10.92
N VAL A 190 6.18 2.54 11.69
CA VAL A 190 6.37 1.18 11.18
C VAL A 190 5.11 0.38 11.48
N ARG A 191 4.59 -0.31 10.48
CA ARG A 191 3.42 -1.20 10.57
C ARG A 191 3.76 -2.54 9.94
N ASP A 192 3.23 -3.59 10.53
CA ASP A 192 3.28 -4.93 9.95
C ASP A 192 1.86 -5.39 9.63
N LEU A 193 1.69 -6.08 8.52
CA LEU A 193 0.47 -6.82 8.22
C LEU A 193 0.55 -8.17 8.96
N PRO A 194 -0.57 -8.70 9.49
CA PRO A 194 -0.58 -10.06 10.01
C PRO A 194 -0.04 -11.04 8.97
N VAL A 195 0.88 -11.92 9.39
CA VAL A 195 1.31 -13.04 8.55
C VAL A 195 0.07 -13.83 8.15
N THR A 196 -0.09 -14.03 6.86
CA THR A 196 -1.26 -14.69 6.31
C THR A 196 -0.83 -15.87 5.46
N SER A 197 -1.64 -16.90 5.44
CA SER A 197 -1.59 -17.89 4.37
C SER A 197 -2.67 -17.57 3.34
N LEU A 198 -2.33 -17.75 2.08
CA LEU A 198 -3.22 -17.58 0.95
C LEU A 198 -3.17 -18.85 0.10
N ALA A 199 -4.29 -19.52 -0.07
CA ALA A 199 -4.43 -20.60 -1.01
C ALA A 199 -5.26 -20.13 -2.22
N ALA A 200 -4.82 -20.50 -3.42
CA ALA A 200 -5.49 -20.14 -4.66
C ALA A 200 -5.31 -21.26 -5.69
N SER A 201 -6.39 -21.59 -6.39
CA SER A 201 -6.37 -22.55 -7.49
C SER A 201 -6.44 -21.78 -8.82
N ALA A 202 -5.57 -22.12 -9.76
CA ALA A 202 -5.47 -21.46 -11.04
C ALA A 202 -5.26 -22.47 -12.16
N GLY A 203 -6.30 -22.76 -12.91
CA GLY A 203 -6.25 -23.66 -14.06
C GLY A 203 -5.75 -25.06 -13.70
N ASN A 204 -4.50 -25.35 -14.04
CA ASN A 204 -3.86 -26.65 -13.81
C ASN A 204 -2.80 -26.62 -12.69
N ALA A 205 -2.81 -25.61 -11.83
CA ALA A 205 -1.90 -25.50 -10.70
C ALA A 205 -2.59 -24.90 -9.48
N ASP A 206 -2.23 -25.41 -8.30
CA ASP A 206 -2.62 -24.87 -7.01
C ASP A 206 -1.43 -24.13 -6.40
N PHE A 207 -1.70 -22.96 -5.83
CA PHE A 207 -0.72 -22.10 -5.18
C PHE A 207 -1.09 -21.95 -3.71
N ALA A 208 -0.19 -22.29 -2.83
CA ALA A 208 -0.32 -22.01 -1.41
C ALA A 208 0.81 -21.05 -0.99
N ILE A 209 0.45 -19.84 -0.59
CA ILE A 209 1.39 -18.86 -0.05
C ILE A 209 1.38 -19.05 1.47
N SER A 210 2.54 -19.35 2.03
CA SER A 210 2.77 -19.46 3.45
C SER A 210 3.78 -18.42 3.92
N ASP A 211 3.85 -18.19 5.23
CA ASP A 211 4.79 -17.25 5.85
C ASP A 211 4.81 -15.86 5.20
N PHE A 212 3.65 -15.44 4.66
CA PHE A 212 3.51 -14.14 4.04
C PHE A 212 3.64 -13.02 5.09
N SER A 213 4.61 -12.16 4.90
CA SER A 213 4.81 -10.94 5.71
C SER A 213 4.83 -9.71 4.82
N LEU A 214 4.26 -8.62 5.32
CA LEU A 214 4.36 -7.30 4.72
C LEU A 214 4.61 -6.26 5.81
N LYS A 215 5.79 -5.69 5.78
CA LYS A 215 6.20 -4.57 6.65
C LYS A 215 6.16 -3.27 5.88
N THR A 216 5.60 -2.25 6.48
CA THR A 216 5.60 -0.90 5.92
C THR A 216 6.32 0.06 6.86
N THR A 217 7.25 0.81 6.30
CA THR A 217 7.94 1.91 6.97
C THR A 217 7.58 3.20 6.27
N SER A 218 6.99 4.13 7.00
CA SER A 218 6.44 5.35 6.41
C SER A 218 6.91 6.60 7.14
N TRP A 219 7.18 7.66 6.40
CA TRP A 219 7.30 8.99 6.96
C TRP A 219 6.31 9.95 6.30
N ARG A 220 5.85 10.94 7.06
CA ARG A 220 4.92 11.98 6.60
C ARG A 220 5.35 13.35 7.10
N LEU A 221 5.33 14.32 6.20
CA LEU A 221 5.28 15.73 6.51
C LEU A 221 3.83 16.20 6.30
N ALA A 222 3.21 16.72 7.33
CA ALA A 222 1.80 17.09 7.27
C ALA A 222 1.55 18.47 7.88
N ALA A 223 0.58 19.19 7.31
CA ALA A 223 0.07 20.44 7.83
C ALA A 223 -1.41 20.31 8.17
N GLN A 224 -1.86 21.01 9.21
CA GLN A 224 -3.25 20.99 9.69
C GLN A 224 -3.71 22.39 10.08
N LYS A 225 -5.00 22.66 9.83
CA LYS A 225 -5.69 23.84 10.34
C LYS A 225 -7.10 23.48 10.82
N ASN A 226 -7.41 23.86 12.07
CA ASN A 226 -8.77 23.79 12.60
C ASN A 226 -9.45 25.16 12.43
N LEU A 227 -10.66 25.16 11.93
CA LEU A 227 -11.51 26.33 11.71
C LEU A 227 -12.88 26.04 12.32
N LEU A 228 -13.07 26.36 13.60
CA LEU A 228 -14.32 26.12 14.33
C LEU A 228 -14.84 24.66 14.16
N LEU A 229 -15.86 24.48 13.31
CA LEU A 229 -16.50 23.20 13.04
C LEU A 229 -15.69 22.29 12.08
N PHE A 230 -14.73 22.85 11.36
CA PHE A 230 -14.01 22.15 10.30
C PHE A 230 -12.53 21.99 10.61
N GLN A 231 -11.96 20.92 10.14
CA GLN A 231 -10.53 20.67 10.16
C GLN A 231 -10.09 20.32 8.74
N PHE A 232 -8.98 20.89 8.32
CA PHE A 232 -8.31 20.53 7.07
C PHE A 232 -6.90 20.07 7.41
N ALA A 233 -6.45 19.02 6.75
CA ALA A 233 -5.04 18.64 6.77
C ALA A 233 -4.62 18.18 5.38
N ALA A 234 -3.33 18.33 5.11
CA ALA A 234 -2.70 17.81 3.90
C ALA A 234 -1.32 17.29 4.27
N GLY A 235 -0.87 16.28 3.55
CA GLY A 235 0.44 15.69 3.79
C GLY A 235 1.07 15.08 2.56
N TYR A 236 2.38 14.94 2.67
CA TYR A 236 3.24 14.32 1.69
C TYR A 236 4.20 13.38 2.43
N GLY A 237 4.58 12.29 1.79
CA GLY A 237 5.53 11.36 2.39
C GLY A 237 5.92 10.20 1.49
N GLN A 238 6.59 9.25 2.07
CA GLN A 238 7.05 8.05 1.39
C GLN A 238 6.79 6.82 2.25
N ASP A 239 6.44 5.75 1.59
CA ASP A 239 6.26 4.42 2.15
C ASP A 239 7.31 3.49 1.54
N THR A 240 7.97 2.70 2.37
CA THR A 240 8.77 1.55 1.96
C THR A 240 7.99 0.30 2.35
N TYR A 241 7.70 -0.54 1.38
CA TYR A 241 7.05 -1.85 1.56
C TYR A 241 8.11 -2.93 1.42
N THR A 242 8.27 -3.74 2.45
CA THR A 242 9.12 -4.94 2.44
C THR A 242 8.20 -6.14 2.63
N SER A 243 8.17 -7.03 1.67
CA SER A 243 7.33 -8.22 1.68
C SER A 243 8.14 -9.46 1.37
N GLU A 244 7.80 -10.56 2.06
CA GLU A 244 8.41 -11.87 1.89
C GLU A 244 7.32 -12.94 1.98
N ALA A 245 7.49 -14.05 1.26
CA ALA A 245 6.61 -15.21 1.34
C ALA A 245 7.33 -16.46 0.87
N GLU A 246 6.85 -17.63 1.30
CA GLU A 246 7.09 -18.92 0.69
C GLU A 246 5.85 -19.31 -0.12
N ILE A 247 6.06 -19.77 -1.35
CA ILE A 247 4.97 -20.19 -2.25
C ILE A 247 5.19 -21.66 -2.58
N ASP A 248 4.27 -22.50 -2.11
CA ASP A 248 4.16 -23.90 -2.52
C ASP A 248 3.30 -23.98 -3.78
N ILE A 249 3.74 -24.73 -4.75
CA ILE A 249 3.11 -24.84 -6.06
C ILE A 249 2.92 -26.31 -6.39
N ASP A 250 1.67 -26.71 -6.61
CA ASP A 250 1.28 -28.03 -7.03
C ASP A 250 0.72 -27.98 -8.46
N ILE A 251 1.51 -28.45 -9.43
CA ILE A 251 1.07 -28.59 -10.82
C ILE A 251 0.38 -29.94 -10.96
N THR A 252 -0.87 -29.95 -11.43
CA THR A 252 -1.68 -31.16 -11.59
C THR A 252 -1.57 -31.78 -12.98
N SER A 253 -1.35 -30.93 -14.02
CA SER A 253 -1.18 -31.36 -15.41
C SER A 253 -0.35 -30.36 -16.22
N PRO A 254 0.30 -30.74 -17.35
CA PRO A 254 0.39 -32.06 -17.96
C PRO A 254 1.35 -33.01 -17.25
N VAL A 255 2.24 -32.50 -16.41
CA VAL A 255 3.20 -33.29 -15.62
C VAL A 255 3.02 -32.94 -14.16
N PRO A 256 2.46 -33.81 -13.33
CA PRO A 256 2.31 -33.56 -11.91
C PRO A 256 3.66 -33.35 -11.23
N VAL A 257 3.83 -32.18 -10.58
CA VAL A 257 5.05 -31.85 -9.83
C VAL A 257 4.76 -30.82 -8.76
N SER A 258 5.30 -31.00 -7.57
CA SER A 258 5.21 -30.07 -6.45
C SER A 258 6.57 -29.48 -6.14
N PHE A 259 6.61 -28.19 -5.83
CA PHE A 259 7.84 -27.50 -5.42
C PHE A 259 7.52 -26.21 -4.66
N ALA A 260 8.48 -25.72 -3.87
CA ALA A 260 8.38 -24.43 -3.17
C ALA A 260 9.34 -23.40 -3.74
N THR A 261 9.01 -22.12 -3.60
CA THR A 261 9.87 -20.99 -3.94
C THR A 261 9.69 -19.86 -2.95
N SER A 262 10.79 -19.27 -2.48
CA SER A 262 10.74 -18.06 -1.67
C SER A 262 10.77 -16.83 -2.56
N VAL A 263 9.97 -15.84 -2.23
CA VAL A 263 9.89 -14.57 -2.94
C VAL A 263 10.01 -13.42 -1.95
N GLY A 264 10.62 -12.33 -2.39
CA GLY A 264 10.73 -11.11 -1.61
C GLY A 264 10.73 -9.89 -2.51
N GLN A 265 10.16 -8.79 -2.02
CA GLN A 265 10.09 -7.54 -2.73
C GLN A 265 10.28 -6.37 -1.77
N GLU A 266 11.12 -5.40 -2.15
CA GLU A 266 11.16 -4.09 -1.53
C GLU A 266 10.77 -3.02 -2.54
N MET A 267 9.88 -2.11 -2.14
CA MET A 267 9.41 -1.03 -2.98
C MET A 267 9.23 0.26 -2.19
N LYS A 268 9.60 1.38 -2.82
CA LYS A 268 9.37 2.73 -2.27
C LYS A 268 8.31 3.45 -3.09
N ARG A 269 7.31 3.98 -2.41
CA ARG A 269 6.22 4.74 -3.04
C ARG A 269 6.01 6.08 -2.36
N THR A 270 5.68 7.08 -3.16
CA THR A 270 5.36 8.43 -2.68
C THR A 270 3.86 8.55 -2.44
N THR A 271 3.49 9.13 -1.32
CA THR A 271 2.10 9.35 -0.91
C THR A 271 1.81 10.84 -0.75
N MET A 272 0.70 11.30 -1.32
CA MET A 272 0.14 12.65 -1.12
C MET A 272 -1.32 12.51 -0.72
N TYR A 273 -1.77 13.33 0.23
CA TYR A 273 -3.16 13.27 0.69
C TYR A 273 -3.70 14.59 1.19
N GLY A 274 -5.03 14.70 1.17
CA GLY A 274 -5.79 15.74 1.83
C GLY A 274 -6.89 15.13 2.68
N SER A 275 -7.17 15.71 3.85
CA SER A 275 -8.24 15.30 4.71
C SER A 275 -9.13 16.46 5.14
N PHE A 276 -10.40 16.14 5.33
CA PHE A 276 -11.43 17.01 5.82
C PHE A 276 -12.08 16.38 7.06
N GLY A 277 -12.19 17.16 8.12
CA GLY A 277 -12.82 16.73 9.38
C GLY A 277 -13.95 17.66 9.80
N LEU A 278 -15.03 17.07 10.32
CA LEU A 278 -16.14 17.76 10.97
C LEU A 278 -16.03 17.55 12.48
N ASN A 279 -15.88 18.64 13.23
CA ASN A 279 -15.77 18.62 14.67
C ASN A 279 -17.17 18.52 15.30
N LEU A 280 -17.43 17.44 16.03
CA LEU A 280 -18.66 17.18 16.78
C LEU A 280 -18.29 17.08 18.26
N LEU A 281 -18.52 18.12 19.05
CA LEU A 281 -18.23 18.15 20.49
C LEU A 281 -16.96 17.37 20.92
N ILE A 282 -17.09 16.06 21.16
CA ILE A 282 -16.02 15.15 21.63
C ILE A 282 -15.41 14.29 20.52
N ALA A 283 -16.05 14.22 19.35
CA ALA A 283 -15.63 13.37 18.25
C ALA A 283 -15.45 14.17 16.96
N LYS A 284 -14.69 13.64 16.03
CA LYS A 284 -14.53 14.18 14.68
C LYS A 284 -14.79 13.09 13.67
N ILE A 285 -15.65 13.36 12.70
CA ILE A 285 -15.77 12.54 11.52
C ILE A 285 -14.72 13.06 10.53
N VAL A 286 -13.88 12.19 10.03
CA VAL A 286 -12.80 12.55 9.12
C VAL A 286 -12.88 11.72 7.85
N ALA A 287 -12.80 12.39 6.71
CA ALA A 287 -12.60 11.78 5.42
C ALA A 287 -11.23 12.22 4.86
N GLU A 288 -10.53 11.30 4.24
CA GLU A 288 -9.23 11.52 3.63
C GLU A 288 -9.20 10.90 2.24
N VAL A 289 -8.57 11.58 1.30
CA VAL A 289 -8.30 11.09 -0.05
C VAL A 289 -6.86 11.38 -0.40
N GLY A 290 -6.24 10.45 -1.08
CA GLY A 290 -4.86 10.62 -1.52
C GLY A 290 -4.49 9.73 -2.69
N GLN A 291 -3.26 9.92 -3.13
CA GLN A 291 -2.66 9.18 -4.22
C GLN A 291 -1.32 8.61 -3.78
N VAL A 292 -1.09 7.36 -4.15
CA VAL A 292 0.20 6.69 -4.00
C VAL A 292 0.76 6.40 -5.38
N SER A 293 2.01 6.76 -5.62
CA SER A 293 2.68 6.64 -6.92
C SER A 293 4.14 6.25 -6.77
N GLY A 294 4.76 5.88 -7.90
CA GLY A 294 6.16 5.47 -7.96
C GLY A 294 6.37 4.00 -7.56
N GLY A 295 7.63 3.64 -7.46
CA GLY A 295 8.08 2.26 -7.28
C GLY A 295 8.25 1.55 -8.63
N GLU A 296 9.15 0.59 -8.67
CA GLU A 296 9.40 -0.26 -9.83
C GLU A 296 9.06 -1.69 -9.48
N VAL A 297 8.31 -2.35 -10.34
CA VAL A 297 8.00 -3.78 -10.27
C VAL A 297 8.33 -4.36 -11.63
N ALA A 298 9.31 -5.25 -11.65
CA ALA A 298 9.63 -6.03 -12.82
C ALA A 298 8.90 -7.37 -12.73
N THR A 299 8.14 -7.72 -13.75
CA THR A 299 7.48 -9.02 -13.90
C THR A 299 7.87 -9.64 -15.24
N TYR A 300 7.94 -10.96 -15.29
CA TYR A 300 8.13 -11.70 -16.52
C TYR A 300 6.85 -11.77 -17.35
N ASN A 301 5.71 -11.95 -16.68
CA ASN A 301 4.40 -11.91 -17.29
C ASN A 301 3.89 -10.46 -17.39
N ALA A 302 3.10 -10.18 -18.40
CA ALA A 302 2.39 -8.92 -18.52
C ALA A 302 1.05 -9.01 -17.75
N PHE A 303 0.65 -7.90 -17.13
CA PHE A 303 -0.67 -7.75 -16.53
C PHE A 303 -1.46 -6.71 -17.33
N ALA A 304 -2.78 -6.83 -17.36
CA ALA A 304 -3.63 -5.85 -18.02
C ALA A 304 -3.44 -4.43 -17.48
N GLU A 305 -3.06 -4.32 -16.20
CA GLU A 305 -2.71 -3.07 -15.53
C GLU A 305 -1.30 -3.18 -14.92
N ALA A 306 -0.54 -2.08 -14.92
CA ALA A 306 0.80 -2.07 -14.35
C ALA A 306 0.79 -2.25 -12.83
N ALA A 307 1.66 -3.12 -12.29
CA ALA A 307 1.77 -3.38 -10.86
C ALA A 307 2.11 -2.11 -10.06
N ASN A 308 2.93 -1.22 -10.61
CA ASN A 308 3.35 0.05 -10.03
C ASN A 308 2.45 1.25 -10.40
N LYS A 309 1.30 1.01 -11.02
CA LYS A 309 0.31 2.04 -11.37
C LYS A 309 0.04 2.96 -10.17
N SER A 310 -0.07 4.25 -10.43
CA SER A 310 -0.58 5.22 -9.45
C SER A 310 -1.99 4.82 -9.00
N ARG A 311 -2.20 4.81 -7.67
CA ARG A 311 -3.49 4.43 -7.10
C ARG A 311 -4.05 5.51 -6.22
N LEU A 312 -5.34 5.75 -6.37
CA LEU A 312 -6.11 6.55 -5.42
C LEU A 312 -6.51 5.67 -4.24
N TYR A 313 -6.44 6.22 -3.06
CA TYR A 313 -7.00 5.62 -1.86
C TYR A 313 -7.94 6.61 -1.17
N GLY A 314 -8.83 6.08 -0.36
CA GLY A 314 -9.70 6.84 0.52
C GLY A 314 -9.68 6.26 1.93
N SER A 315 -9.85 7.13 2.91
CA SER A 315 -10.03 6.77 4.31
C SER A 315 -11.22 7.49 4.87
N VAL A 316 -12.02 6.81 5.66
CA VAL A 316 -13.10 7.43 6.44
C VAL A 316 -13.10 6.85 7.84
N GLY A 317 -13.39 7.68 8.82
CA GLY A 317 -13.45 7.21 10.19
C GLY A 317 -13.86 8.29 11.20
N VAL A 318 -13.80 7.89 12.45
CA VAL A 318 -14.12 8.73 13.60
C VAL A 318 -12.92 8.82 14.51
N ARG A 319 -12.59 10.03 14.91
CA ARG A 319 -11.51 10.32 15.86
C ARG A 319 -12.04 11.02 17.10
N VAL A 320 -11.60 10.57 18.27
CA VAL A 320 -11.80 11.21 19.56
C VAL A 320 -10.45 11.73 20.04
N SER A 321 -10.39 12.96 20.55
CA SER A 321 -9.14 13.59 21.02
C SER A 321 -9.43 14.39 22.29
N PHE A 322 -8.58 14.25 23.28
CA PHE A 322 -8.64 14.93 24.58
C PHE A 322 -7.32 15.61 24.91
#